data_ca33fd30c2105d809e681faf1bd6b892
#
_entry.id   ca33fd30c2105d809e681faf1bd6b892
#
_cell.length_a   1.000
_cell.length_b   1.000
_cell.length_c   1.000
_cell.angle_alpha   90.00
_cell.angle_beta   90.00
_cell.angle_gamma   90.00
#
_symmetry.space_group_name_H-M   'P 1'
#
loop_
_entity.id
_entity.type
_entity.pdbx_description
1 polymer ?
#
loop_
_entity_poly.entity_id
_entity_poly.type
_entity_poly.pdbx_seq_one_letter_code
_entity_poly.pdbx_strand_id
1 'polypeptide(L)'
;MTIFYKNQLARKGIWPALGLTVLLSACGGSSSNSSPEPVPPTPPAPVTYTYEVSVTNLTHAQPLSPVAVILHNEGALFELGASATVAMENLAESGDNSQVLAQDMVLASASGVGVIMPGMSETVSVSLVNTKPMMLSTATMLVNTNDAFSGINAMSLETLAVGESISLRTSSYDSGTEKNSE
;
A
#
# COMPACT_ATOMS: atom_id res chain seq x y z
N MET A 1 2.58 4.08 18.88
CA MET A 1 2.55 3.27 17.65
C MET A 1 3.75 3.63 16.79
N THR A 2 4.45 2.66 16.22
CA THR A 2 5.56 2.89 15.28
C THR A 2 5.20 2.24 13.96
N ILE A 3 5.37 2.95 12.85
CA ILE A 3 5.11 2.46 11.50
C ILE A 3 6.41 2.45 10.72
N PHE A 4 6.73 1.31 10.09
CA PHE A 4 7.88 1.13 9.23
C PHE A 4 7.41 0.95 7.78
N TYR A 5 8.07 1.61 6.84
CA TYR A 5 7.79 1.51 5.41
C TYR A 5 8.96 0.89 4.70
N LYS A 6 8.65 0.00 3.78
CA LYS A 6 9.64 -0.58 2.88
C LYS A 6 9.06 -0.63 1.47
N ASN A 7 9.72 0.03 0.54
CA ASN A 7 9.37 -0.06 -0.87
C ASN A 7 10.11 -1.23 -1.50
N GLN A 8 9.39 -2.12 -2.17
CA GLN A 8 9.97 -3.22 -2.94
C GLN A 8 9.52 -3.14 -4.40
N LEU A 9 10.47 -3.02 -5.30
CA LEU A 9 10.22 -3.19 -6.72
C LEU A 9 10.33 -4.67 -7.06
N ALA A 10 9.24 -5.33 -7.42
CA ALA A 10 9.27 -6.72 -7.87
C ALA A 10 10.01 -6.82 -9.21
N ARG A 11 11.31 -7.11 -9.18
CA ARG A 11 12.03 -7.53 -10.37
C ARG A 11 11.60 -8.95 -10.72
N LYS A 12 10.77 -9.13 -11.73
CA LYS A 12 10.67 -10.44 -12.38
C LYS A 12 12.05 -10.76 -12.98
N GLY A 13 12.74 -11.73 -12.40
CA GLY A 13 13.99 -12.25 -12.94
C GLY A 13 13.78 -12.69 -14.39
N ILE A 14 14.47 -12.07 -15.32
CA ILE A 14 14.60 -12.56 -16.69
C ILE A 14 15.51 -13.80 -16.58
N TRP A 15 14.92 -14.98 -16.62
CA TRP A 15 15.69 -16.19 -16.85
C TRP A 15 16.15 -16.15 -18.30
N PRO A 16 17.44 -16.25 -18.59
CA PRO A 16 17.89 -16.43 -19.97
C PRO A 16 17.45 -17.80 -20.43
N ALA A 17 16.47 -17.85 -21.33
CA ALA A 17 16.16 -19.06 -22.07
C ALA A 17 17.37 -19.34 -22.96
N LEU A 18 18.15 -20.36 -22.59
CA LEU A 18 19.23 -20.89 -23.39
C LEU A 18 18.59 -21.55 -24.63
N GLY A 19 18.47 -20.79 -25.70
CA GLY A 19 18.00 -21.28 -27.00
C GLY A 19 19.05 -22.20 -27.62
N LEU A 20 18.78 -23.48 -27.62
CA LEU A 20 19.54 -24.49 -28.38
C LEU A 20 19.25 -24.28 -29.86
N THR A 21 20.17 -23.64 -30.59
CA THR A 21 20.08 -23.52 -32.04
C THR A 21 20.47 -24.85 -32.71
N VAL A 22 19.47 -25.57 -33.19
CA VAL A 22 19.66 -26.70 -34.09
C VAL A 22 19.84 -26.16 -35.51
N LEU A 23 21.06 -26.25 -36.02
CA LEU A 23 21.36 -25.97 -37.45
C LEU A 23 20.85 -27.14 -38.29
N LEU A 24 19.72 -27.00 -38.97
CA LEU A 24 19.40 -27.83 -40.12
C LEU A 24 19.77 -27.12 -41.39
N SER A 25 20.84 -27.59 -42.03
CA SER A 25 21.20 -27.25 -43.37
C SER A 25 20.26 -28.01 -44.36
N ALA A 26 19.35 -27.27 -45.01
CA ALA A 26 18.60 -27.75 -46.15
C ALA A 26 18.90 -26.82 -47.34
N CYS A 27 19.63 -27.37 -48.32
CA CYS A 27 19.88 -26.76 -49.59
C CYS A 27 18.63 -26.92 -50.49
N GLY A 28 18.16 -25.86 -51.16
CA GLY A 28 17.06 -25.94 -52.13
C GLY A 28 16.52 -24.56 -52.46
N GLY A 29 16.89 -24.03 -53.66
CA GLY A 29 16.67 -22.69 -54.12
C GLY A 29 15.21 -22.27 -54.33
N SER A 30 14.99 -21.02 -54.23
CA SER A 30 14.22 -20.09 -55.10
C SER A 30 14.14 -18.74 -54.43
N SER A 31 14.61 -17.76 -55.17
CA SER A 31 14.62 -16.35 -54.80
C SER A 31 13.20 -15.82 -54.68
N SER A 32 12.76 -15.56 -53.46
CA SER A 32 11.73 -14.54 -53.16
C SER A 32 12.28 -13.67 -52.05
N ASN A 33 12.63 -12.46 -52.45
CA ASN A 33 13.17 -11.40 -51.61
C ASN A 33 12.02 -10.84 -50.74
N SER A 34 11.58 -11.59 -49.74
CA SER A 34 10.67 -11.11 -48.70
C SER A 34 11.55 -10.50 -47.61
N SER A 35 11.64 -9.20 -47.63
CA SER A 35 12.19 -8.41 -46.50
C SER A 35 11.44 -8.82 -45.24
N PRO A 36 12.12 -9.20 -44.15
CA PRO A 36 11.41 -9.53 -42.92
C PRO A 36 10.62 -8.31 -42.46
N GLU A 37 9.31 -8.50 -42.32
CA GLU A 37 8.41 -7.49 -41.77
C GLU A 37 8.89 -7.09 -40.36
N PRO A 38 9.01 -5.77 -40.04
CA PRO A 38 9.48 -5.35 -38.73
C PRO A 38 8.58 -5.88 -37.65
N VAL A 39 9.13 -6.72 -36.78
CA VAL A 39 8.40 -7.24 -35.61
C VAL A 39 8.01 -6.06 -34.74
N PRO A 40 6.70 -5.88 -34.41
CA PRO A 40 6.26 -4.82 -33.53
C PRO A 40 7.02 -4.87 -32.18
N PRO A 41 7.40 -3.73 -31.61
CA PRO A 41 8.10 -3.73 -30.32
C PRO A 41 7.25 -4.38 -29.25
N THR A 42 7.83 -5.31 -28.51
CA THR A 42 7.17 -5.95 -27.36
C THR A 42 6.82 -4.88 -26.32
N PRO A 43 5.56 -4.81 -25.86
CA PRO A 43 5.18 -3.88 -24.82
C PRO A 43 6.08 -4.02 -23.57
N PRO A 44 6.43 -2.91 -22.89
CA PRO A 44 7.24 -2.99 -21.68
C PRO A 44 6.54 -3.83 -20.61
N ALA A 45 7.33 -4.60 -19.86
CA ALA A 45 6.81 -5.40 -18.77
C ALA A 45 6.18 -4.51 -17.68
N PRO A 46 5.05 -4.91 -17.07
CA PRO A 46 4.41 -4.14 -16.01
C PRO A 46 5.35 -4.00 -14.79
N VAL A 47 5.39 -2.79 -14.24
CA VAL A 47 6.15 -2.47 -13.02
C VAL A 47 5.19 -2.55 -11.84
N THR A 48 5.54 -3.30 -10.79
CA THR A 48 4.77 -3.37 -9.55
C THR A 48 5.50 -2.63 -8.44
N TYR A 49 4.81 -1.70 -7.80
CA TYR A 49 5.25 -0.99 -6.60
C TYR A 49 4.61 -1.65 -5.39
N THR A 50 5.42 -2.23 -4.51
CA THR A 50 4.94 -2.89 -3.28
C THR A 50 5.52 -2.19 -2.06
N TYR A 51 4.64 -1.88 -1.11
CA TYR A 51 4.98 -1.28 0.17
C TYR A 51 4.60 -2.23 1.30
N GLU A 52 5.51 -2.45 2.22
CA GLU A 52 5.27 -3.17 3.47
C GLU A 52 5.15 -2.15 4.60
N VAL A 53 4.01 -2.13 5.25
CA VAL A 53 3.69 -1.23 6.35
C VAL A 53 3.63 -2.04 7.64
N SER A 54 4.63 -1.89 8.49
CA SER A 54 4.66 -2.56 9.79
C SER A 54 4.20 -1.61 10.88
N VAL A 55 3.14 -2.00 11.57
CA VAL A 55 2.54 -1.25 12.67
C VAL A 55 2.85 -1.97 13.97
N THR A 56 3.53 -1.27 14.89
CA THR A 56 3.77 -1.77 16.25
C THR A 56 2.91 -0.99 17.22
N ASN A 57 2.11 -1.70 18.01
CA ASN A 57 1.32 -1.11 19.07
C ASN A 57 2.20 -0.80 20.29
N LEU A 58 2.51 0.48 20.51
CA LEU A 58 3.32 0.97 21.64
C LEU A 58 2.47 1.46 22.82
N THR A 59 1.16 1.26 22.79
CA THR A 59 0.29 1.64 23.90
C THR A 59 0.50 0.70 25.10
N HIS A 60 0.12 1.16 26.30
CA HIS A 60 0.23 0.35 27.50
C HIS A 60 -0.90 -0.70 27.60
N ALA A 61 -2.15 -0.30 27.28
CA ALA A 61 -3.34 -1.14 27.50
C ALA A 61 -4.42 -0.99 26.40
N GLN A 62 -4.07 -0.40 25.27
CA GLN A 62 -5.01 -0.08 24.19
C GLN A 62 -4.77 -1.01 23.01
N PRO A 63 -5.64 -1.98 22.71
CA PRO A 63 -5.56 -2.73 21.45
C PRO A 63 -5.86 -1.81 20.28
N LEU A 64 -5.30 -2.12 19.09
CA LEU A 64 -5.61 -1.44 17.85
C LEU A 64 -6.49 -2.34 16.98
N SER A 65 -7.51 -1.77 16.32
CA SER A 65 -8.31 -2.50 15.33
C SER A 65 -7.49 -2.88 14.09
N PRO A 66 -8.01 -3.71 13.16
CA PRO A 66 -7.34 -3.97 11.90
C PRO A 66 -6.96 -2.66 11.18
N VAL A 67 -5.66 -2.51 10.86
CA VAL A 67 -5.14 -1.26 10.30
C VAL A 67 -5.59 -1.10 8.86
N ALA A 68 -6.19 0.05 8.51
CA ALA A 68 -6.35 0.47 7.13
C ALA A 68 -5.03 1.00 6.59
N VAL A 69 -4.61 0.55 5.40
CA VAL A 69 -3.48 1.07 4.64
C VAL A 69 -3.97 1.44 3.25
N ILE A 70 -3.77 2.69 2.83
CA ILE A 70 -4.15 3.16 1.51
C ILE A 70 -2.98 3.86 0.79
N LEU A 71 -2.90 3.66 -0.52
CA LEU A 71 -2.04 4.38 -1.44
C LEU A 71 -2.88 5.33 -2.28
N HIS A 72 -2.47 6.59 -2.38
CA HIS A 72 -3.20 7.63 -3.11
C HIS A 72 -2.26 8.70 -3.66
N ASN A 73 -2.77 9.58 -4.51
CA ASN A 73 -2.02 10.70 -5.09
C ASN A 73 -2.57 12.06 -4.66
N GLU A 74 -3.75 12.09 -4.07
CA GLU A 74 -4.45 13.30 -3.62
C GLU A 74 -5.30 13.01 -2.39
N GLY A 75 -5.80 14.05 -1.75
CA GLY A 75 -6.70 13.95 -0.60
C GLY A 75 -5.98 13.61 0.71
N ALA A 76 -6.80 13.42 1.75
CA ALA A 76 -6.39 13.11 3.10
C ALA A 76 -7.47 12.29 3.79
N LEU A 77 -7.11 11.40 4.72
CA LEU A 77 -8.09 10.60 5.47
C LEU A 77 -8.85 11.44 6.50
N PHE A 78 -8.16 12.39 7.11
CA PHE A 78 -8.70 13.26 8.15
C PHE A 78 -8.02 14.63 8.11
N GLU A 79 -8.66 15.61 8.70
CA GLU A 79 -8.13 16.97 8.86
C GLU A 79 -8.19 17.36 10.33
N LEU A 80 -7.06 17.86 10.86
CA LEU A 80 -6.99 18.28 12.27
C LEU A 80 -7.85 19.50 12.52
N GLY A 81 -8.77 19.40 13.49
CA GLY A 81 -9.71 20.47 13.82
C GLY A 81 -10.99 20.47 12.97
N ALA A 82 -11.16 19.53 12.05
CA ALA A 82 -12.39 19.29 11.32
C ALA A 82 -13.12 18.07 11.87
N SER A 83 -14.43 17.98 11.63
CA SER A 83 -15.22 16.79 11.95
C SER A 83 -14.75 15.59 11.10
N ALA A 84 -14.77 14.41 11.68
CA ALA A 84 -14.48 13.17 10.96
C ALA A 84 -15.47 12.97 9.80
N THR A 85 -14.98 12.32 8.74
CA THR A 85 -15.87 11.82 7.67
C THR A 85 -16.59 10.57 8.17
N VAL A 86 -17.70 10.19 7.56
CA VAL A 86 -18.44 8.95 7.91
C VAL A 86 -17.54 7.70 7.86
N ALA A 87 -16.60 7.66 6.93
CA ALA A 87 -15.62 6.57 6.84
C ALA A 87 -14.69 6.52 8.06
N MET A 88 -14.22 7.67 8.52
CA MET A 88 -13.37 7.77 9.71
C MET A 88 -14.16 7.57 11.01
N GLU A 89 -15.41 8.05 11.09
CA GLU A 89 -16.35 7.78 12.18
C GLU A 89 -16.54 6.26 12.37
N ASN A 90 -16.94 5.54 11.32
CA ASN A 90 -17.10 4.09 11.38
C ASN A 90 -15.82 3.35 11.82
N LEU A 91 -14.67 3.79 11.32
CA LEU A 91 -13.39 3.23 11.76
C LEU A 91 -13.12 3.53 13.24
N ALA A 92 -13.34 4.76 13.69
CA ALA A 92 -12.99 5.20 15.04
C ALA A 92 -13.93 4.64 16.11
N GLU A 93 -15.21 4.40 15.80
CA GLU A 93 -16.22 3.90 16.74
C GLU A 93 -16.37 2.37 16.74
N SER A 94 -16.23 1.73 15.59
CA SER A 94 -16.45 0.29 15.45
C SER A 94 -15.24 -0.52 15.01
N GLY A 95 -14.16 0.14 14.59
CA GLY A 95 -13.01 -0.53 13.99
C GLY A 95 -13.26 -1.02 12.56
N ASP A 96 -14.39 -0.68 11.94
CA ASP A 96 -14.71 -1.02 10.56
C ASP A 96 -13.96 -0.08 9.60
N ASN A 97 -12.92 -0.58 8.96
CA ASN A 97 -12.11 0.17 8.01
C ASN A 97 -12.59 0.07 6.55
N SER A 98 -13.67 -0.65 6.27
CA SER A 98 -14.13 -0.95 4.91
C SER A 98 -14.38 0.30 4.08
N GLN A 99 -14.98 1.34 4.64
CA GLN A 99 -15.25 2.58 3.95
C GLN A 99 -13.99 3.44 3.74
N VAL A 100 -13.03 3.38 4.66
CA VAL A 100 -11.72 4.02 4.48
C VAL A 100 -10.97 3.41 3.29
N LEU A 101 -11.01 2.09 3.14
CA LEU A 101 -10.37 1.36 2.05
C LEU A 101 -11.04 1.57 0.69
N ALA A 102 -12.29 2.03 0.67
CA ALA A 102 -13.12 2.21 -0.53
C ALA A 102 -13.34 3.68 -0.94
N GLN A 103 -12.60 4.64 -0.38
CA GLN A 103 -12.72 6.05 -0.76
C GLN A 103 -12.26 6.29 -2.21
N ASP A 104 -12.88 7.26 -2.89
CA ASP A 104 -12.61 7.57 -4.31
C ASP A 104 -11.14 7.91 -4.60
N MET A 105 -10.42 8.48 -3.65
CA MET A 105 -9.00 8.81 -3.78
C MET A 105 -8.06 7.58 -3.74
N VAL A 106 -8.56 6.42 -3.35
CA VAL A 106 -7.74 5.23 -3.11
C VAL A 106 -7.36 4.55 -4.41
N LEU A 107 -6.06 4.46 -4.69
CA LEU A 107 -5.51 3.73 -5.83
C LEU A 107 -5.30 2.25 -5.52
N ALA A 108 -4.87 1.94 -4.31
CA ALA A 108 -4.75 0.59 -3.78
C ALA A 108 -4.88 0.63 -2.26
N SER A 109 -5.44 -0.42 -1.69
CA SER A 109 -5.65 -0.53 -0.25
C SER A 109 -5.42 -1.95 0.25
N ALA A 110 -5.15 -2.06 1.54
CA ALA A 110 -5.09 -3.33 2.26
C ALA A 110 -5.53 -3.11 3.72
N SER A 111 -6.13 -4.15 4.30
CA SER A 111 -6.48 -4.19 5.72
C SER A 111 -5.52 -5.11 6.46
N GLY A 112 -5.22 -4.77 7.70
CA GLY A 112 -4.69 -5.72 8.68
C GLY A 112 -5.65 -6.89 8.89
N VAL A 113 -5.13 -8.04 9.34
CA VAL A 113 -5.91 -9.26 9.50
C VAL A 113 -6.58 -9.36 10.87
N GLY A 114 -6.16 -8.56 11.85
CA GLY A 114 -6.73 -8.65 13.19
C GLY A 114 -6.34 -7.51 14.13
N VAL A 115 -6.72 -7.70 15.38
CA VAL A 115 -6.42 -6.75 16.47
C VAL A 115 -4.94 -6.85 16.84
N ILE A 116 -4.27 -5.69 16.93
CA ILE A 116 -2.88 -5.61 17.38
C ILE A 116 -2.86 -5.30 18.87
N MET A 117 -2.51 -6.29 19.68
CA MET A 117 -2.38 -6.11 21.13
C MET A 117 -1.17 -5.23 21.51
N PRO A 118 -1.16 -4.58 22.70
CA PRO A 118 0.01 -3.84 23.17
C PRO A 118 1.30 -4.65 23.09
N GLY A 119 2.36 -4.04 22.53
CA GLY A 119 3.66 -4.67 22.30
C GLY A 119 3.75 -5.56 21.06
N MET A 120 2.63 -5.85 20.39
CA MET A 120 2.60 -6.67 19.18
C MET A 120 2.73 -5.82 17.91
N SER A 121 3.06 -6.48 16.82
CA SER A 121 3.20 -5.84 15.49
C SER A 121 2.50 -6.65 14.42
N GLU A 122 2.03 -5.97 13.40
CA GLU A 122 1.52 -6.55 12.16
C GLU A 122 2.17 -5.87 10.96
N THR A 123 2.38 -6.60 9.87
CA THR A 123 2.85 -6.05 8.60
C THR A 123 1.79 -6.25 7.53
N VAL A 124 1.36 -5.16 6.95
CA VAL A 124 0.37 -5.10 5.86
C VAL A 124 1.10 -4.79 4.57
N SER A 125 0.89 -5.60 3.53
CA SER A 125 1.46 -5.39 2.20
C SER A 125 0.41 -4.83 1.25
N VAL A 126 0.76 -3.74 0.56
CA VAL A 126 -0.10 -3.11 -0.45
C VAL A 126 0.69 -2.87 -1.74
N SER A 127 0.07 -3.12 -2.89
CA SER A 127 0.76 -3.05 -4.19
C SER A 127 -0.07 -2.33 -5.24
N LEU A 128 0.62 -1.61 -6.13
CA LEU A 128 0.03 -0.92 -7.27
C LEU A 128 0.85 -1.21 -8.54
N VAL A 129 0.17 -1.49 -9.67
CA VAL A 129 0.80 -1.84 -10.93
C VAL A 129 0.84 -0.64 -11.88
N ASN A 130 1.99 -0.38 -12.49
CA ASN A 130 2.25 0.67 -13.49
C ASN A 130 2.04 2.11 -13.03
N THR A 131 1.64 2.32 -11.78
CA THR A 131 1.47 3.66 -11.20
C THR A 131 2.29 3.72 -9.91
N LYS A 132 3.19 4.68 -9.79
CA LYS A 132 3.88 4.96 -8.53
C LYS A 132 2.97 5.82 -7.67
N PRO A 133 2.55 5.36 -6.49
CA PRO A 133 1.76 6.20 -5.59
C PRO A 133 2.64 7.32 -5.02
N MET A 134 2.04 8.49 -4.78
CA MET A 134 2.74 9.65 -4.22
C MET A 134 2.64 9.69 -2.70
N MET A 135 1.55 9.16 -2.14
CA MET A 135 1.24 9.26 -0.72
C MET A 135 0.74 7.93 -0.14
N LEU A 136 0.93 7.79 1.17
CA LEU A 136 0.41 6.70 1.98
C LEU A 136 -0.30 7.27 3.19
N SER A 137 -1.48 6.74 3.49
CA SER A 137 -2.20 6.99 4.74
C SER A 137 -2.54 5.68 5.43
N THR A 138 -2.62 5.74 6.75
CA THR A 138 -3.07 4.62 7.60
C THR A 138 -4.01 5.13 8.66
N ALA A 139 -4.94 4.28 9.10
CA ALA A 139 -5.78 4.55 10.27
C ALA A 139 -6.13 3.24 10.99
N THR A 140 -6.28 3.33 12.31
CA THR A 140 -6.71 2.23 13.19
C THR A 140 -7.40 2.79 14.42
N MET A 141 -8.48 2.15 14.87
CA MET A 141 -9.18 2.52 16.10
C MET A 141 -8.35 2.13 17.32
N LEU A 142 -8.45 2.92 18.40
CA LEU A 142 -8.06 2.52 19.76
C LEU A 142 -9.25 1.83 20.42
N VAL A 143 -9.26 0.51 20.44
CA VAL A 143 -10.45 -0.34 20.70
C VAL A 143 -11.15 -0.06 22.04
N ASN A 144 -10.43 0.35 23.08
CA ASN A 144 -11.02 0.64 24.39
C ASN A 144 -11.41 2.12 24.57
N THR A 145 -11.62 2.85 23.47
CA THR A 145 -12.15 4.22 23.49
C THR A 145 -13.46 4.30 22.72
N ASN A 146 -14.20 5.39 22.86
CA ASN A 146 -15.44 5.59 22.14
C ASN A 146 -15.19 5.85 20.66
N ASP A 147 -14.28 6.79 20.35
CA ASP A 147 -14.06 7.27 18.98
C ASP A 147 -12.62 7.72 18.72
N ALA A 148 -11.65 7.22 19.48
CA ALA A 148 -10.26 7.56 19.25
C ALA A 148 -9.61 6.64 18.19
N PHE A 149 -8.79 7.25 17.36
CA PHE A 149 -8.00 6.55 16.34
C PHE A 149 -6.55 7.01 16.34
N SER A 150 -5.70 6.26 15.66
CA SER A 150 -4.31 6.63 15.36
C SER A 150 -4.01 6.35 13.90
N GLY A 151 -3.12 7.15 13.31
CA GLY A 151 -2.82 6.97 11.91
C GLY A 151 -1.76 7.94 11.38
N ILE A 152 -1.48 7.77 10.10
CA ILE A 152 -0.66 8.67 9.28
C ILE A 152 -1.55 9.20 8.17
N ASN A 153 -1.43 10.48 7.89
CA ASN A 153 -2.23 11.16 6.89
C ASN A 153 -1.34 11.72 5.77
N ALA A 154 -1.56 11.28 4.54
CA ALA A 154 -0.93 11.78 3.32
C ALA A 154 0.62 11.87 3.40
N MET A 155 1.27 10.86 3.95
CA MET A 155 2.73 10.82 4.00
C MET A 155 3.30 10.67 2.59
N SER A 156 4.22 11.56 2.20
CA SER A 156 4.88 11.49 0.89
C SER A 156 5.78 10.26 0.76
N LEU A 157 5.62 9.55 -0.37
CA LEU A 157 6.44 8.41 -0.79
C LEU A 157 7.45 8.80 -1.90
N GLU A 158 7.47 10.06 -2.33
CA GLU A 158 8.23 10.49 -3.51
C GLU A 158 9.74 10.26 -3.37
N THR A 159 10.27 10.50 -2.18
CA THR A 159 11.69 10.37 -1.88
C THR A 159 12.11 8.98 -1.41
N LEU A 160 11.15 8.08 -1.17
CA LEU A 160 11.46 6.73 -0.68
C LEU A 160 11.95 5.85 -1.84
N ALA A 161 13.22 5.45 -1.78
CA ALA A 161 13.84 4.57 -2.77
C ALA A 161 13.55 3.09 -2.49
N VAL A 162 13.71 2.26 -3.51
CA VAL A 162 13.53 0.80 -3.38
C VAL A 162 14.51 0.22 -2.38
N GLY A 163 14.00 -0.49 -1.38
CA GLY A 163 14.78 -1.09 -0.30
C GLY A 163 15.02 -0.16 0.89
N GLU A 164 14.59 1.09 0.82
CA GLU A 164 14.62 2.01 1.95
C GLU A 164 13.40 1.84 2.86
N SER A 165 13.53 2.32 4.09
CA SER A 165 12.45 2.33 5.08
C SER A 165 12.41 3.65 5.84
N ILE A 166 11.21 4.05 6.24
CA ILE A 166 10.96 5.19 7.12
C ILE A 166 10.32 4.67 8.39
N SER A 167 10.78 5.15 9.55
CA SER A 167 10.18 4.87 10.85
C SER A 167 9.58 6.14 11.42
N LEU A 168 8.31 6.07 11.80
CA LEU A 168 7.54 7.20 12.34
C LEU A 168 6.84 6.79 13.64
N ARG A 169 6.54 7.79 14.46
CA ARG A 169 5.60 7.66 15.57
C ARG A 169 4.37 8.47 15.24
N THR A 170 3.20 7.86 15.44
CA THR A 170 1.91 8.53 15.25
C THR A 170 1.37 9.00 16.59
N SER A 171 0.51 10.00 16.53
CA SER A 171 -0.32 10.44 17.66
C SER A 171 -1.65 9.71 17.66
N SER A 172 -2.37 9.77 18.78
CA SER A 172 -3.78 9.43 18.85
C SER A 172 -4.60 10.69 18.66
N TYR A 173 -5.74 10.54 18.02
CA TYR A 173 -6.68 11.59 17.68
C TYR A 173 -8.07 11.18 18.17
N ASP A 174 -8.88 12.15 18.52
CA ASP A 174 -10.29 12.05 18.78
C ASP A 174 -11.03 12.36 17.48
N SER A 175 -11.99 11.55 17.06
CA SER A 175 -12.74 11.80 15.82
C SER A 175 -13.78 12.92 15.98
N GLY A 176 -14.14 13.25 17.23
CA GLY A 176 -15.13 14.28 17.56
C GLY A 176 -16.56 13.86 17.25
N THR A 177 -16.82 12.57 17.12
CA THR A 177 -18.15 12.03 16.81
C THR A 177 -18.93 11.65 18.06
N GLU A 178 -18.25 11.29 19.14
CA GLU A 178 -18.84 10.95 20.43
C GLU A 178 -18.49 11.97 21.51
N LYS A 179 -19.34 12.07 22.53
CA LYS A 179 -19.07 12.94 23.68
C LYS A 179 -18.02 12.30 24.59
N ASN A 180 -16.93 13.02 24.84
CA ASN A 180 -15.94 12.62 25.84
C ASN A 180 -16.56 12.52 27.23
N SER A 181 -16.79 11.30 27.70
CA SER A 181 -17.42 10.97 28.98
C SER A 181 -16.53 10.14 29.90
N GLU A 182 -15.26 10.00 29.55
CA GLU A 182 -14.25 9.21 30.28
C GLU A 182 -13.52 10.00 31.33
#